data_05cb96e99400ed74681c0a9122be452e
#
_entry.id   05cb96e99400ed74681c0a9122be452e
#
_cell.length_a   1.000
_cell.length_b   1.000
_cell.length_c   1.000
_cell.angle_alpha   90.00
_cell.angle_beta   90.00
_cell.angle_gamma   90.00
#
_symmetry.space_group_name_H-M   'P 1'
#
loop_
_entity.id
_entity.type
_entity.pdbx_description
1 polymer ?
#
loop_
_entity_poly.entity_id
_entity_poly.type
_entity_poly.pdbx_seq_one_letter_code
_entity_poly.pdbx_strand_id
1 'polypeptide(L)'
;MKYKRVLLKLSGEALAGDDHFGINANTVADIARQIKEAKDLGVEIAIVCGGGNIWRGVTGAQMGMERSSADYMGMLATVMNGLAVQNALEQLGVQTRLLSAIEMRQIAEPYIRRRAVRHLEKGRIVIFGAGTGSPYFTTDTTAALRAAEINADVILMAKNGVDGVYSADPKLDESAVKFNEISYSDVLAKDLKVMDQTAITLCKDNDIDLCVFNMQEDGNIAKACDGQKIGTTI
;
A
#
# COMPACT_ATOMS: atom_id res chain seq x y z
N MET A 1 20.57 -7.67 -1.88
CA MET A 1 19.15 -7.32 -1.98
C MET A 1 18.31 -8.58 -1.89
N LYS A 2 17.38 -8.68 -0.92
CA LYS A 2 16.55 -9.88 -0.73
C LYS A 2 15.44 -9.97 -1.78
N TYR A 3 14.80 -8.84 -2.12
CA TYR A 3 13.64 -8.79 -2.99
C TYR A 3 13.96 -8.14 -4.34
N LYS A 4 13.44 -8.71 -5.42
CA LYS A 4 13.54 -8.16 -6.77
C LYS A 4 12.38 -7.24 -7.09
N ARG A 5 11.17 -7.63 -6.69
CA ARG A 5 9.93 -6.88 -6.96
C ARG A 5 9.11 -6.75 -5.69
N VAL A 6 8.79 -5.54 -5.32
CA VAL A 6 8.02 -5.24 -4.11
C VAL A 6 6.73 -4.51 -4.45
N LEU A 7 5.70 -4.73 -3.64
CA LEU A 7 4.51 -3.92 -3.65
C LEU A 7 4.47 -3.10 -2.35
N LEU A 8 4.64 -1.80 -2.45
CA LEU A 8 4.53 -0.86 -1.33
C LEU A 8 3.09 -0.42 -1.15
N LYS A 9 2.51 -0.73 0.00
CA LYS A 9 1.16 -0.27 0.37
C LYS A 9 1.26 0.92 1.31
N LEU A 10 0.74 2.06 0.86
CA LEU A 10 0.64 3.30 1.62
C LEU A 10 -0.81 3.49 2.10
N SER A 11 -1.02 3.84 3.37
CA SER A 11 -2.35 4.29 3.80
C SER A 11 -2.63 5.68 3.24
N GLY A 12 -3.90 5.99 2.94
CA GLY A 12 -4.26 7.35 2.54
C GLY A 12 -3.91 8.37 3.64
N GLU A 13 -4.12 8.01 4.89
CA GLU A 13 -3.79 8.84 6.05
C GLU A 13 -2.31 9.25 6.10
N ALA A 14 -1.41 8.38 5.63
CA ALA A 14 0.01 8.72 5.52
C ALA A 14 0.27 9.88 4.56
N LEU A 15 -0.58 10.07 3.53
CA LEU A 15 -0.46 11.16 2.56
C LEU A 15 -1.08 12.47 3.05
N ALA A 16 -1.94 12.42 4.06
CA ALA A 16 -2.50 13.61 4.71
C ALA A 16 -1.52 14.23 5.72
N GLY A 17 -0.57 13.45 6.25
CA GLY A 17 0.32 13.91 7.30
C GLY A 17 -0.46 14.40 8.54
N ASP A 18 -0.03 15.50 9.11
CA ASP A 18 -0.64 16.09 10.31
C ASP A 18 -1.99 16.77 10.04
N ASP A 19 -2.34 17.00 8.78
CA ASP A 19 -3.63 17.61 8.39
C ASP A 19 -4.82 16.64 8.60
N HIS A 20 -4.55 15.33 8.74
CA HIS A 20 -5.52 14.25 8.91
C HIS A 20 -6.56 14.10 7.80
N PHE A 21 -6.64 15.06 6.86
CA PHE A 21 -7.56 15.06 5.73
C PHE A 21 -6.89 15.64 4.48
N GLY A 22 -7.27 15.12 3.31
CA GLY A 22 -6.75 15.59 2.03
C GLY A 22 -5.34 15.07 1.73
N ILE A 23 -4.59 15.82 0.96
CA ILE A 23 -3.24 15.48 0.51
C ILE A 23 -2.29 16.60 0.93
N ASN A 24 -1.32 16.29 1.80
CA ASN A 24 -0.29 17.23 2.20
C ASN A 24 0.91 17.15 1.25
N ALA A 25 1.20 18.24 0.53
CA ALA A 25 2.23 18.27 -0.50
C ALA A 25 3.64 17.99 0.05
N ASN A 26 3.97 18.47 1.25
CA ASN A 26 5.28 18.25 1.87
C ASN A 26 5.45 16.78 2.28
N THR A 27 4.42 16.19 2.88
CA THR A 27 4.41 14.77 3.26
C THR A 27 4.56 13.88 2.04
N VAL A 28 3.83 14.17 0.94
CA VAL A 28 3.93 13.40 -0.30
C VAL A 28 5.32 13.55 -0.93
N ALA A 29 5.92 14.75 -0.91
CA ALA A 29 7.28 14.97 -1.40
C ALA A 29 8.33 14.18 -0.60
N ASP A 30 8.19 14.11 0.73
CA ASP A 30 9.09 13.33 1.58
C ASP A 30 8.95 11.82 1.33
N ILE A 31 7.72 11.31 1.23
CA ILE A 31 7.46 9.91 0.86
C ILE A 31 8.06 9.59 -0.52
N ALA A 32 7.90 10.48 -1.50
CA ALA A 32 8.46 10.29 -2.84
C ALA A 32 9.99 10.25 -2.82
N ARG A 33 10.65 11.08 -2.00
CA ARG A 33 12.12 11.03 -1.79
C ARG A 33 12.54 9.67 -1.25
N GLN A 34 11.90 9.16 -0.20
CA GLN A 34 12.21 7.84 0.37
C GLN A 34 11.97 6.69 -0.62
N ILE A 35 10.89 6.77 -1.43
CA ILE A 35 10.62 5.79 -2.49
C ILE A 35 11.70 5.85 -3.57
N LYS A 36 12.15 7.05 -3.94
CA LYS A 36 13.27 7.20 -4.89
C LYS A 36 14.54 6.57 -4.37
N GLU A 37 14.90 6.76 -3.11
CA GLU A 37 16.06 6.13 -2.48
C GLU A 37 15.98 4.59 -2.58
N ALA A 38 14.79 4.02 -2.29
CA ALA A 38 14.55 2.59 -2.47
C ALA A 38 14.68 2.16 -3.95
N LYS A 39 14.16 2.96 -4.88
CA LYS A 39 14.26 2.71 -6.32
C LYS A 39 15.71 2.70 -6.81
N ASP A 40 16.54 3.57 -6.27
CA ASP A 40 17.96 3.67 -6.63
C ASP A 40 18.78 2.42 -6.22
N LEU A 41 18.24 1.58 -5.33
CA LEU A 41 18.78 0.24 -5.03
C LEU A 41 18.57 -0.77 -6.18
N GLY A 42 17.76 -0.44 -7.19
CA GLY A 42 17.49 -1.30 -8.34
C GLY A 42 16.27 -2.23 -8.18
N VAL A 43 15.47 -2.04 -7.13
CA VAL A 43 14.22 -2.80 -6.91
C VAL A 43 13.13 -2.37 -7.89
N GLU A 44 12.35 -3.32 -8.37
CA GLU A 44 11.10 -3.05 -9.08
C GLU A 44 9.99 -2.72 -8.08
N ILE A 45 9.45 -1.50 -8.12
CA ILE A 45 8.49 -1.02 -7.11
C ILE A 45 7.12 -0.81 -7.74
N ALA A 46 6.11 -1.48 -7.18
CA ALA A 46 4.71 -1.19 -7.39
C ALA A 46 4.12 -0.52 -6.13
N ILE A 47 3.15 0.37 -6.29
CA ILE A 47 2.55 1.13 -5.19
C ILE A 47 1.04 0.98 -5.22
N VAL A 48 0.43 0.78 -4.05
CA VAL A 48 -1.01 0.89 -3.81
C VAL A 48 -1.23 1.93 -2.72
N CYS A 49 -2.05 2.95 -3.02
CA CYS A 49 -2.43 3.97 -2.05
C CYS A 49 -3.87 3.74 -1.57
N GLY A 50 -4.10 3.84 -0.26
CA GLY A 50 -5.44 3.94 0.29
C GLY A 50 -6.10 5.29 -0.05
N GLY A 51 -7.44 5.38 0.11
CA GLY A 51 -8.22 6.61 -0.14
C GLY A 51 -8.78 7.27 1.13
N GLY A 52 -8.48 6.70 2.31
CA GLY A 52 -9.12 7.06 3.58
C GLY A 52 -8.88 8.49 4.09
N ASN A 53 -7.87 9.18 3.56
CA ASN A 53 -7.61 10.60 3.80
C ASN A 53 -8.60 11.53 3.08
N ILE A 54 -9.30 11.06 2.06
CA ILE A 54 -10.26 11.83 1.25
C ILE A 54 -11.66 11.30 1.47
N TRP A 55 -11.85 9.97 1.40
CA TRP A 55 -13.16 9.35 1.51
C TRP A 55 -13.09 7.92 2.02
N ARG A 56 -14.00 7.56 2.93
CA ARG A 56 -14.21 6.19 3.43
C ARG A 56 -15.58 5.69 3.06
N GLY A 57 -15.66 4.63 2.24
CA GLY A 57 -16.93 4.03 1.79
C GLY A 57 -17.83 3.60 2.94
N VAL A 58 -17.26 3.05 4.02
CA VAL A 58 -18.01 2.66 5.22
C VAL A 58 -18.71 3.88 5.86
N THR A 59 -18.00 5.00 5.98
CA THR A 59 -18.58 6.24 6.52
C THR A 59 -19.71 6.76 5.64
N GLY A 60 -19.53 6.74 4.31
CA GLY A 60 -20.59 7.12 3.37
C GLY A 60 -21.84 6.26 3.51
N ALA A 61 -21.67 4.94 3.66
CA ALA A 61 -22.78 4.02 3.87
C ALA A 61 -23.52 4.30 5.21
N GLN A 62 -22.80 4.62 6.27
CA GLN A 62 -23.38 5.02 7.56
C GLN A 62 -24.20 6.33 7.47
N MET A 63 -23.85 7.20 6.53
CA MET A 63 -24.59 8.43 6.23
C MET A 63 -25.79 8.21 5.31
N GLY A 64 -26.15 6.96 4.99
CA GLY A 64 -27.32 6.59 4.18
C GLY A 64 -27.04 6.49 2.68
N MET A 65 -25.79 6.57 2.24
CA MET A 65 -25.43 6.32 0.84
C MET A 65 -25.49 4.82 0.52
N GLU A 66 -25.81 4.50 -0.71
CA GLU A 66 -25.64 3.13 -1.20
C GLU A 66 -24.16 2.72 -1.09
N ARG A 67 -23.88 1.54 -0.53
CA ARG A 67 -22.52 1.08 -0.24
C ARG A 67 -21.61 1.04 -1.46
N SER A 68 -22.12 0.55 -2.59
CA SER A 68 -21.33 0.49 -3.83
C SER A 68 -20.96 1.87 -4.34
N SER A 69 -21.88 2.85 -4.28
CA SER A 69 -21.61 4.23 -4.65
C SER A 69 -20.55 4.87 -3.75
N ALA A 70 -20.65 4.65 -2.43
CA ALA A 70 -19.67 5.14 -1.46
C ALA A 70 -18.28 4.51 -1.67
N ASP A 71 -18.21 3.22 -2.02
CA ASP A 71 -16.97 2.52 -2.32
C ASP A 71 -16.33 3.03 -3.63
N TYR A 72 -17.12 3.36 -4.67
CA TYR A 72 -16.59 4.00 -5.88
C TYR A 72 -15.96 5.37 -5.59
N MET A 73 -16.54 6.17 -4.70
CA MET A 73 -15.91 7.42 -4.27
C MET A 73 -14.54 7.15 -3.59
N GLY A 74 -14.45 6.13 -2.76
CA GLY A 74 -13.18 5.69 -2.18
C GLY A 74 -12.16 5.24 -3.22
N MET A 75 -12.61 4.53 -4.27
CA MET A 75 -11.74 4.15 -5.39
C MET A 75 -11.21 5.38 -6.15
N LEU A 76 -12.05 6.39 -6.41
CA LEU A 76 -11.62 7.65 -7.02
C LEU A 76 -10.63 8.39 -6.13
N ALA A 77 -10.81 8.37 -4.81
CA ALA A 77 -9.86 8.94 -3.86
C ALA A 77 -8.47 8.29 -3.97
N THR A 78 -8.39 6.96 -4.21
CA THR A 78 -7.10 6.29 -4.44
C THR A 78 -6.42 6.75 -5.73
N VAL A 79 -7.19 7.11 -6.77
CA VAL A 79 -6.64 7.67 -8.01
C VAL A 79 -6.06 9.05 -7.77
N MET A 80 -6.75 9.92 -7.00
CA MET A 80 -6.23 11.24 -6.61
C MET A 80 -4.90 11.11 -5.87
N ASN A 81 -4.83 10.22 -4.89
CA ASN A 81 -3.59 9.93 -4.15
C ASN A 81 -2.49 9.39 -5.08
N GLY A 82 -2.85 8.49 -6.00
CA GLY A 82 -1.93 7.95 -6.99
C GLY A 82 -1.34 9.03 -7.90
N LEU A 83 -2.13 9.99 -8.34
CA LEU A 83 -1.67 11.15 -9.13
C LEU A 83 -0.72 12.05 -8.33
N ALA A 84 -1.00 12.29 -7.06
CA ALA A 84 -0.13 13.09 -6.21
C ALA A 84 1.24 12.42 -6.03
N VAL A 85 1.27 11.12 -5.73
CA VAL A 85 2.52 10.34 -5.61
C VAL A 85 3.26 10.28 -6.95
N GLN A 86 2.55 10.07 -8.07
CA GLN A 86 3.12 10.11 -9.42
C GLN A 86 3.83 11.42 -9.69
N ASN A 87 3.13 12.54 -9.51
CA ASN A 87 3.69 13.88 -9.76
C ASN A 87 4.94 14.14 -8.90
N ALA A 88 4.90 13.81 -7.62
CA ALA A 88 6.04 14.01 -6.72
C ALA A 88 7.27 13.15 -7.13
N LEU A 89 7.07 11.90 -7.54
CA LEU A 89 8.15 11.04 -8.04
C LEU A 89 8.71 11.55 -9.37
N GLU A 90 7.85 12.02 -10.29
CA GLU A 90 8.28 12.55 -11.59
C GLU A 90 9.05 13.86 -11.46
N GLN A 91 8.73 14.70 -10.47
CA GLN A 91 9.54 15.89 -10.11
C GLN A 91 10.95 15.51 -9.65
N LEU A 92 11.14 14.32 -9.09
CA LEU A 92 12.45 13.77 -8.71
C LEU A 92 13.16 13.01 -9.86
N GLY A 93 12.61 13.06 -11.09
CA GLY A 93 13.16 12.40 -12.27
C GLY A 93 12.86 10.90 -12.36
N VAL A 94 11.98 10.37 -11.52
CA VAL A 94 11.60 8.94 -11.52
C VAL A 94 10.49 8.71 -12.54
N GLN A 95 10.67 7.77 -13.47
CA GLN A 95 9.61 7.40 -14.40
C GLN A 95 8.52 6.59 -13.71
N THR A 96 7.28 7.00 -13.83
CA THR A 96 6.13 6.35 -13.22
C THR A 96 5.03 5.99 -14.22
N ARG A 97 4.10 5.12 -13.84
CA ARG A 97 2.85 4.85 -14.56
C ARG A 97 1.73 4.60 -13.57
N LEU A 98 0.67 5.42 -13.66
CA LEU A 98 -0.57 5.18 -12.93
C LEU A 98 -1.47 4.28 -13.78
N LEU A 99 -1.87 3.13 -13.23
CA LEU A 99 -2.76 2.16 -13.84
C LEU A 99 -4.05 2.07 -13.04
N SER A 100 -5.19 2.30 -13.69
CA SER A 100 -6.49 2.30 -13.02
C SER A 100 -7.30 1.05 -13.33
N ALA A 101 -7.92 0.48 -12.30
CA ALA A 101 -8.87 -0.64 -12.45
C ALA A 101 -10.22 -0.20 -13.02
N ILE A 102 -10.55 1.10 -12.92
CA ILE A 102 -11.72 1.71 -13.57
C ILE A 102 -11.20 2.49 -14.78
N GLU A 103 -11.86 2.34 -15.92
CA GLU A 103 -11.42 2.98 -17.16
C GLU A 103 -11.58 4.51 -17.10
N MET A 104 -10.46 5.21 -17.23
CA MET A 104 -10.36 6.68 -17.22
C MET A 104 -9.13 7.13 -18.03
N ARG A 105 -9.13 6.80 -19.31
CA ARG A 105 -7.96 6.90 -20.22
C ARG A 105 -7.30 8.26 -20.30
N GLN A 106 -8.03 9.34 -20.00
CA GLN A 106 -7.49 10.71 -19.99
C GLN A 106 -6.62 10.98 -18.75
N ILE A 107 -6.72 10.14 -17.69
CA ILE A 107 -6.08 10.36 -16.40
C ILE A 107 -5.03 9.29 -16.13
N ALA A 108 -5.36 8.01 -16.39
CA ALA A 108 -4.54 6.85 -16.07
C ALA A 108 -4.64 5.78 -17.15
N GLU A 109 -3.59 4.97 -17.30
CA GLU A 109 -3.65 3.81 -18.18
C GLU A 109 -4.64 2.77 -17.63
N PRO A 110 -5.43 2.09 -18.48
CA PRO A 110 -6.20 0.95 -18.03
C PRO A 110 -5.29 -0.14 -17.48
N TYR A 111 -5.66 -0.70 -16.31
CA TYR A 111 -4.91 -1.80 -15.74
C TYR A 111 -4.95 -3.03 -16.63
N ILE A 112 -3.81 -3.46 -17.10
CA ILE A 112 -3.58 -4.72 -17.80
C ILE A 112 -2.33 -5.36 -17.19
N ARG A 113 -2.45 -6.56 -16.59
CA ARG A 113 -1.36 -7.25 -15.89
C ARG A 113 -0.04 -7.26 -16.66
N ARG A 114 -0.05 -7.68 -17.92
CA ARG A 114 1.16 -7.75 -18.75
C ARG A 114 1.82 -6.39 -18.96
N ARG A 115 1.03 -5.33 -19.03
CA ARG A 115 1.51 -3.96 -19.17
C ARG A 115 2.16 -3.48 -17.87
N ALA A 116 1.54 -3.76 -16.73
CA ALA A 116 2.11 -3.44 -15.42
C ALA A 116 3.47 -4.11 -15.22
N VAL A 117 3.57 -5.41 -15.48
CA VAL A 117 4.84 -6.16 -15.41
C VAL A 117 5.89 -5.56 -16.36
N ARG A 118 5.50 -5.22 -17.59
CA ARG A 118 6.43 -4.62 -18.57
C ARG A 118 6.93 -3.24 -18.14
N HIS A 119 6.12 -2.45 -17.44
CA HIS A 119 6.58 -1.18 -16.87
C HIS A 119 7.60 -1.40 -15.77
N LEU A 120 7.36 -2.34 -14.85
CA LEU A 120 8.30 -2.70 -13.78
C LEU A 120 9.65 -3.17 -14.35
N GLU A 121 9.63 -4.09 -15.32
CA GLU A 121 10.83 -4.58 -16.02
C GLU A 121 11.63 -3.47 -16.73
N LYS A 122 10.95 -2.39 -17.17
CA LYS A 122 11.60 -1.21 -17.73
C LYS A 122 12.09 -0.21 -16.68
N GLY A 123 12.08 -0.59 -15.41
CA GLY A 123 12.53 0.24 -14.31
C GLY A 123 11.59 1.38 -13.94
N ARG A 124 10.33 1.38 -14.38
CA ARG A 124 9.31 2.36 -13.99
C ARG A 124 8.66 1.95 -12.69
N ILE A 125 8.29 2.92 -11.86
CA ILE A 125 7.39 2.68 -10.74
C ILE A 125 5.96 2.59 -11.27
N VAL A 126 5.24 1.54 -10.88
CA VAL A 126 3.81 1.36 -11.20
C VAL A 126 2.97 1.75 -9.99
N ILE A 127 1.97 2.58 -10.20
CA ILE A 127 1.02 2.98 -9.16
C ILE A 127 -0.35 2.43 -9.56
N PHE A 128 -1.00 1.69 -8.66
CA PHE A 128 -2.33 1.14 -8.90
C PHE A 128 -3.40 2.02 -8.28
N GLY A 129 -4.31 2.54 -9.11
CA GLY A 129 -5.48 3.32 -8.72
C GLY A 129 -6.78 2.56 -8.89
N ALA A 130 -7.85 3.06 -8.27
CA ALA A 130 -9.20 2.52 -8.29
C ALA A 130 -9.33 1.12 -7.68
N GLY A 131 -8.44 0.75 -6.76
CA GLY A 131 -8.56 -0.48 -6.00
C GLY A 131 -8.57 -1.74 -6.86
N THR A 132 -9.51 -2.66 -6.56
CA THR A 132 -9.80 -3.84 -7.39
C THR A 132 -10.66 -3.51 -8.61
N GLY A 133 -11.29 -2.33 -8.65
CA GLY A 133 -12.33 -1.96 -9.61
C GLY A 133 -13.73 -2.43 -9.20
N SER A 134 -13.86 -3.14 -8.09
CA SER A 134 -15.13 -3.69 -7.58
C SER A 134 -15.40 -3.19 -6.16
N PRO A 135 -16.66 -2.78 -5.85
CA PRO A 135 -17.09 -2.44 -4.50
C PRO A 135 -16.87 -3.59 -3.51
N TYR A 136 -16.98 -3.29 -2.21
CA TYR A 136 -16.87 -4.21 -1.08
C TYR A 136 -15.47 -4.74 -0.77
N PHE A 137 -14.45 -4.44 -1.57
CA PHE A 137 -13.06 -4.80 -1.31
C PHE A 137 -12.28 -3.62 -0.74
N THR A 138 -11.32 -3.94 0.13
CA THR A 138 -10.44 -2.94 0.75
C THR A 138 -9.19 -2.68 -0.08
N THR A 139 -8.42 -1.70 0.35
CA THR A 139 -7.07 -1.46 -0.20
C THR A 139 -6.09 -2.58 0.16
N ASP A 140 -6.29 -3.27 1.29
CA ASP A 140 -5.48 -4.42 1.68
C ASP A 140 -5.70 -5.59 0.72
N THR A 141 -6.97 -5.92 0.42
CA THR A 141 -7.31 -6.90 -0.62
C THR A 141 -6.74 -6.50 -1.98
N THR A 142 -6.78 -5.21 -2.32
CA THR A 142 -6.17 -4.71 -3.56
C THR A 142 -4.66 -4.97 -3.58
N ALA A 143 -3.96 -4.68 -2.50
CA ALA A 143 -2.51 -4.90 -2.40
C ALA A 143 -2.17 -6.38 -2.59
N ALA A 144 -2.88 -7.29 -1.91
CA ALA A 144 -2.69 -8.73 -2.04
C ALA A 144 -2.94 -9.22 -3.48
N LEU A 145 -4.06 -8.79 -4.10
CA LEU A 145 -4.41 -9.16 -5.48
C LEU A 145 -3.35 -8.66 -6.48
N ARG A 146 -2.96 -7.39 -6.39
CA ARG A 146 -1.96 -6.82 -7.31
C ARG A 146 -0.59 -7.45 -7.11
N ALA A 147 -0.18 -7.74 -5.87
CA ALA A 147 1.07 -8.44 -5.58
C ALA A 147 1.12 -9.82 -6.25
N ALA A 148 0.05 -10.62 -6.10
CA ALA A 148 -0.07 -11.92 -6.76
C ALA A 148 -0.01 -11.79 -8.29
N GLU A 149 -0.78 -10.86 -8.88
CA GLU A 149 -0.85 -10.66 -10.33
C GLU A 149 0.48 -10.25 -10.96
N ILE A 150 1.28 -9.43 -10.29
CA ILE A 150 2.58 -8.97 -10.80
C ILE A 150 3.75 -9.85 -10.35
N ASN A 151 3.52 -10.92 -9.62
CA ASN A 151 4.51 -11.77 -8.97
C ASN A 151 5.49 -10.92 -8.11
N ALA A 152 4.95 -10.15 -7.17
CA ALA A 152 5.76 -9.46 -6.18
C ALA A 152 6.28 -10.45 -5.14
N ASP A 153 7.52 -10.28 -4.70
CA ASP A 153 8.15 -11.13 -3.70
C ASP A 153 7.60 -10.83 -2.30
N VAL A 154 7.19 -9.57 -2.08
CA VAL A 154 6.73 -9.09 -0.77
C VAL A 154 5.75 -7.92 -0.90
N ILE A 155 4.81 -7.84 0.04
CA ILE A 155 4.04 -6.63 0.30
C ILE A 155 4.69 -5.89 1.46
N LEU A 156 5.12 -4.66 1.22
CA LEU A 156 5.66 -3.74 2.20
C LEU A 156 4.54 -2.85 2.73
N MET A 157 4.01 -3.20 3.90
CA MET A 157 2.93 -2.46 4.55
C MET A 157 3.51 -1.33 5.40
N ALA A 158 3.59 -0.15 4.81
CA ALA A 158 4.08 1.05 5.46
C ALA A 158 2.98 1.64 6.37
N LYS A 159 3.18 1.52 7.68
CA LYS A 159 2.31 2.07 8.71
C LYS A 159 2.84 3.43 9.19
N ASN A 160 1.92 4.26 9.70
CA ASN A 160 2.24 5.54 10.30
C ASN A 160 2.25 5.38 11.84
N GLY A 161 3.43 5.48 12.46
CA GLY A 161 3.60 5.39 13.91
C GLY A 161 3.42 3.99 14.52
N VAL A 162 3.41 2.94 13.70
CA VAL A 162 3.36 1.53 14.16
C VAL A 162 4.48 0.76 13.49
N ASP A 163 5.37 0.20 14.29
CA ASP A 163 6.63 -0.40 13.83
C ASP A 163 6.58 -1.93 13.65
N GLY A 164 5.38 -2.51 13.67
CA GLY A 164 5.20 -3.95 13.47
C GLY A 164 3.83 -4.46 13.93
N VAL A 165 3.72 -5.77 14.10
CA VAL A 165 2.53 -6.47 14.61
C VAL A 165 2.74 -6.82 16.07
N TYR A 166 1.73 -6.58 16.89
CA TYR A 166 1.75 -6.82 18.33
C TYR A 166 0.69 -7.83 18.74
N SER A 167 0.88 -8.47 19.90
CA SER A 167 -0.07 -9.42 20.48
C SER A 167 -1.40 -8.79 20.89
N ALA A 168 -1.41 -7.47 21.12
CA ALA A 168 -2.55 -6.61 21.42
C ALA A 168 -2.24 -5.19 20.93
N ASP A 169 -3.20 -4.26 21.02
CA ASP A 169 -2.93 -2.85 20.70
C ASP A 169 -1.99 -2.23 21.74
N PRO A 170 -0.73 -1.87 21.39
CA PRO A 170 0.23 -1.33 22.35
C PRO A 170 -0.16 0.03 22.93
N LYS A 171 -1.16 0.71 22.36
CA LYS A 171 -1.70 1.96 22.91
C LYS A 171 -2.71 1.71 24.05
N LEU A 172 -3.27 0.51 24.10
CA LEU A 172 -4.31 0.12 25.07
C LEU A 172 -3.80 -0.89 26.09
N ASP A 173 -2.76 -1.66 25.74
CA ASP A 173 -2.20 -2.72 26.56
C ASP A 173 -0.67 -2.60 26.60
N GLU A 174 -0.14 -2.14 27.73
CA GLU A 174 1.31 -2.01 27.96
C GLU A 174 2.05 -3.35 27.96
N SER A 175 1.34 -4.48 28.14
CA SER A 175 1.91 -5.83 28.06
C SER A 175 2.00 -6.37 26.63
N ALA A 176 1.55 -5.61 25.62
CA ALA A 176 1.60 -6.02 24.23
C ALA A 176 3.04 -6.27 23.77
N VAL A 177 3.28 -7.46 23.22
CA VAL A 177 4.60 -7.89 22.74
C VAL A 177 4.62 -7.80 21.21
N LYS A 178 5.65 -7.15 20.68
CA LYS A 178 5.89 -7.10 19.24
C LYS A 178 6.42 -8.44 18.73
N PHE A 179 5.87 -8.89 17.60
CA PHE A 179 6.41 -10.03 16.88
C PHE A 179 7.49 -9.56 15.89
N ASN A 180 8.64 -10.22 15.90
CA ASN A 180 9.64 -10.06 14.84
C ASN A 180 9.22 -10.83 13.58
N GLU A 181 8.65 -12.02 13.79
CA GLU A 181 8.16 -12.92 12.76
C GLU A 181 6.94 -13.66 13.27
N ILE A 182 5.92 -13.86 12.43
CA ILE A 182 4.69 -14.57 12.78
C ILE A 182 4.09 -15.20 11.51
N SER A 183 3.49 -16.38 11.61
CA SER A 183 2.86 -17.03 10.47
C SER A 183 1.47 -16.43 10.15
N TYR A 184 1.04 -16.48 8.89
CA TYR A 184 -0.34 -16.13 8.50
C TYR A 184 -1.39 -16.93 9.29
N SER A 185 -1.10 -18.19 9.58
CA SER A 185 -1.99 -19.05 10.38
C SER A 185 -2.16 -18.55 11.80
N ASP A 186 -1.08 -18.07 12.43
CA ASP A 186 -1.14 -17.49 13.78
C ASP A 186 -1.82 -16.13 13.77
N VAL A 187 -1.61 -15.31 12.73
CA VAL A 187 -2.33 -14.02 12.54
C VAL A 187 -3.84 -14.26 12.52
N LEU A 188 -4.30 -15.25 11.75
CA LEU A 188 -5.71 -15.62 11.67
C LEU A 188 -6.23 -16.23 12.99
N ALA A 189 -5.47 -17.17 13.59
CA ALA A 189 -5.87 -17.84 14.83
C ALA A 189 -5.97 -16.89 16.03
N LYS A 190 -5.13 -15.85 16.06
CA LYS A 190 -5.09 -14.83 17.12
C LYS A 190 -5.96 -13.60 16.80
N ASP A 191 -6.64 -13.57 15.66
CA ASP A 191 -7.45 -12.43 15.15
C ASP A 191 -6.67 -11.10 15.18
N LEU A 192 -5.39 -11.14 14.80
CA LEU A 192 -4.55 -9.94 14.79
C LEU A 192 -4.94 -9.04 13.60
N LYS A 193 -5.17 -7.76 13.87
CA LYS A 193 -5.64 -6.78 12.90
C LYS A 193 -4.49 -6.17 12.08
N VAL A 194 -3.87 -7.00 11.25
CA VAL A 194 -2.81 -6.58 10.33
C VAL A 194 -3.40 -6.06 9.03
N MET A 195 -4.19 -6.90 8.37
CA MET A 195 -4.95 -6.67 7.13
C MET A 195 -6.35 -7.27 7.30
N ASP A 196 -7.25 -7.03 6.33
CA ASP A 196 -8.49 -7.79 6.30
C ASP A 196 -8.25 -9.28 5.98
N GLN A 197 -9.17 -10.15 6.44
CA GLN A 197 -9.01 -11.60 6.32
C GLN A 197 -8.90 -12.09 4.88
N THR A 198 -9.58 -11.43 3.93
CA THR A 198 -9.50 -11.75 2.50
C THR A 198 -8.08 -11.53 1.99
N ALA A 199 -7.46 -10.41 2.35
CA ALA A 199 -6.09 -10.10 1.99
C ALA A 199 -5.09 -11.08 2.60
N ILE A 200 -5.24 -11.42 3.89
CA ILE A 200 -4.41 -12.40 4.60
C ILE A 200 -4.47 -13.77 3.91
N THR A 201 -5.69 -14.24 3.61
CA THR A 201 -5.87 -15.53 2.94
C THR A 201 -5.24 -15.55 1.56
N LEU A 202 -5.43 -14.47 0.79
CA LEU A 202 -4.86 -14.36 -0.55
C LEU A 202 -3.31 -14.35 -0.52
N CYS A 203 -2.69 -13.65 0.42
CA CYS A 203 -1.25 -13.66 0.59
C CYS A 203 -0.74 -15.06 0.98
N LYS A 204 -1.38 -15.71 1.94
CA LYS A 204 -1.04 -17.07 2.39
C LYS A 204 -1.11 -18.09 1.26
N ASP A 205 -2.21 -18.07 0.47
CA ASP A 205 -2.45 -19.05 -0.59
C ASP A 205 -1.50 -18.87 -1.81
N ASN A 206 -0.84 -17.71 -1.90
CA ASN A 206 0.08 -17.39 -3.00
C ASN A 206 1.54 -17.23 -2.53
N ASP A 207 1.86 -17.63 -1.30
CA ASP A 207 3.22 -17.57 -0.72
C ASP A 207 3.87 -16.17 -0.85
N ILE A 208 3.08 -15.10 -0.60
CA ILE A 208 3.55 -13.71 -0.67
C ILE A 208 3.99 -13.30 0.73
N ASP A 209 5.25 -12.93 0.90
CA ASP A 209 5.74 -12.35 2.15
C ASP A 209 5.03 -11.02 2.46
N LEU A 210 4.81 -10.72 3.74
CA LEU A 210 4.30 -9.44 4.20
C LEU A 210 5.26 -8.87 5.25
N CYS A 211 5.68 -7.61 5.06
CA CYS A 211 6.49 -6.88 6.04
C CYS A 211 5.72 -5.65 6.53
N VAL A 212 5.44 -5.61 7.83
CA VAL A 212 4.76 -4.47 8.48
C VAL A 212 5.81 -3.63 9.20
N PHE A 213 5.93 -2.33 8.85
CA PHE A 213 6.96 -1.47 9.42
C PHE A 213 6.50 -0.01 9.54
N ASN A 214 7.19 0.77 10.38
CA ASN A 214 6.96 2.20 10.51
C ASN A 214 7.68 2.97 9.39
N MET A 215 6.92 3.70 8.57
CA MET A 215 7.47 4.50 7.48
C MET A 215 7.92 5.92 7.88
N GLN A 216 7.60 6.36 9.10
CA GLN A 216 7.99 7.71 9.57
C GLN A 216 9.49 7.83 9.83
N GLU A 217 10.16 6.70 10.10
CA GLU A 217 11.60 6.69 10.25
C GLU A 217 12.28 6.76 8.89
N ASP A 218 13.12 7.77 8.72
CA ASP A 218 13.82 8.02 7.47
C ASP A 218 14.68 6.81 7.04
N GLY A 219 14.60 6.46 5.77
CA GLY A 219 15.28 5.32 5.18
C GLY A 219 14.61 3.95 5.43
N ASN A 220 13.52 3.86 6.20
CA ASN A 220 12.87 2.56 6.45
C ASN A 220 12.25 1.95 5.19
N ILE A 221 11.75 2.76 4.24
CA ILE A 221 11.25 2.24 2.97
C ILE A 221 12.39 1.54 2.21
N ALA A 222 13.57 2.15 2.12
CA ALA A 222 14.73 1.57 1.46
C ALA A 222 15.21 0.28 2.18
N LYS A 223 15.29 0.31 3.52
CA LYS A 223 15.65 -0.87 4.32
C LYS A 223 14.68 -2.02 4.13
N ALA A 224 13.35 -1.73 4.11
CA ALA A 224 12.32 -2.73 3.85
C ALA A 224 12.47 -3.35 2.45
N CYS A 225 12.70 -2.53 1.43
CA CYS A 225 12.95 -2.98 0.05
C CYS A 225 14.22 -3.86 -0.05
N ASP A 226 15.25 -3.57 0.74
CA ASP A 226 16.47 -4.40 0.82
C ASP A 226 16.27 -5.70 1.63
N GLY A 227 15.14 -5.85 2.32
CA GLY A 227 14.80 -7.02 3.13
C GLY A 227 15.43 -7.03 4.51
N GLN A 228 15.79 -5.85 5.04
CA GLN A 228 16.28 -5.73 6.42
C GLN A 228 15.15 -5.95 7.42
N LYS A 229 15.48 -6.52 8.59
CA LYS A 229 14.52 -6.80 9.66
C LYS A 229 14.21 -5.53 10.45
N ILE A 230 13.29 -4.70 9.95
CA ILE A 230 12.92 -3.42 10.57
C ILE A 230 11.50 -3.39 11.16
N GLY A 231 10.76 -4.48 11.03
CA GLY A 231 9.38 -4.57 11.47
C GLY A 231 9.00 -6.00 11.81
N THR A 232 7.77 -6.38 11.48
CA THR A 232 7.28 -7.77 11.58
C THR A 232 7.18 -8.38 10.19
N THR A 233 7.75 -9.56 9.99
CA THR A 233 7.59 -10.37 8.77
C THR A 233 6.53 -11.44 8.99
N ILE A 234 5.66 -11.66 8.02
CA ILE A 234 4.60 -12.67 8.04
C ILE A 234 4.75 -13.57 6.82
#